data_199f1b71f5d4f4075955ea2916c801bb
#
_entry.id   199f1b71f5d4f4075955ea2916c801bb
#
_cell.length_a   1.000
_cell.length_b   1.000
_cell.length_c   1.000
_cell.angle_alpha   90.00
_cell.angle_beta   90.00
_cell.angle_gamma   90.00
#
_symmetry.space_group_name_H-M   'P 1'
#
loop_
_entity.id
_entity.type
_entity.pdbx_description
1 polymer ?
#
loop_
_entity_poly.entity_id
_entity_poly.type
_entity_poly.pdbx_seq_one_letter_code
_entity_poly.pdbx_strand_id
1 'polypeptide(L)'
;QHVCQEGGITLKPGVKPPVYYGGPVLSSVVGVLHSTEYRLVSTNTLAEGKVGFTLDSKILQDVARGGGPLNRIITLGMCSWNASQLEEEIEHPHTPAMSWLMVDYDEKLVFGQLEDAKPDDIWEDCVSRAVRSKTQEITSKVFKD
;
A
#
# COMPACT_ATOMS: atom_id res chain seq x y z
N GLN A 1 -11.00 15.79 0.40
CA GLN A 1 -10.96 17.24 0.10
C GLN A 1 -10.25 18.05 1.19
N HIS A 2 -10.38 17.70 2.47
CA HIS A 2 -9.80 18.44 3.60
C HIS A 2 -8.26 18.49 3.59
N VAL A 3 -7.57 17.39 3.30
CA VAL A 3 -6.10 17.31 3.40
C VAL A 3 -5.39 18.32 2.50
N CYS A 4 -5.86 18.49 1.28
CA CYS A 4 -5.26 19.46 0.35
C CYS A 4 -5.60 20.90 0.72
N GLN A 5 -6.80 21.14 1.27
CA GLN A 5 -7.22 22.48 1.69
C GLN A 5 -6.51 22.96 2.95
N GLU A 6 -6.31 22.08 3.93
CA GLU A 6 -5.56 22.42 5.16
C GLU A 6 -4.07 22.64 4.89
N GLY A 7 -3.50 21.91 3.91
CA GLY A 7 -2.12 22.11 3.46
C GLY A 7 -1.91 23.29 2.50
N GLY A 8 -2.93 24.09 2.19
CA GLY A 8 -2.83 25.20 1.24
C GLY A 8 -2.61 24.78 -0.21
N ILE A 9 -2.92 23.52 -0.56
CA ILE A 9 -2.75 22.98 -1.91
C ILE A 9 -4.03 23.17 -2.72
N THR A 10 -3.96 23.93 -3.80
CA THR A 10 -5.07 24.15 -4.72
C THR A 10 -5.10 23.02 -5.76
N LEU A 11 -6.21 22.26 -5.79
CA LEU A 11 -6.42 21.22 -6.79
C LEU A 11 -6.84 21.81 -8.13
N LYS A 12 -6.31 21.27 -9.22
CA LYS A 12 -6.88 21.52 -10.54
C LYS A 12 -8.33 21.04 -10.60
N PRO A 13 -9.20 21.71 -11.38
CA PRO A 13 -10.56 21.24 -11.61
C PRO A 13 -10.56 19.77 -12.08
N GLY A 14 -11.37 18.94 -11.46
CA GLY A 14 -11.48 17.50 -11.79
C GLY A 14 -10.48 16.58 -11.07
N VAL A 15 -9.44 17.10 -10.42
CA VAL A 15 -8.50 16.28 -9.62
C VAL A 15 -9.09 16.12 -8.20
N LYS A 16 -9.57 14.93 -7.90
CA LYS A 16 -10.11 14.56 -6.58
C LYS A 16 -9.58 13.20 -6.15
N PRO A 17 -8.28 13.09 -5.83
CA PRO A 17 -7.73 11.80 -5.42
C PRO A 17 -8.39 11.37 -4.11
N PRO A 18 -8.83 10.11 -3.99
CA PRO A 18 -9.30 9.57 -2.73
C PRO A 18 -8.17 9.53 -1.71
N VAL A 19 -8.51 9.73 -0.43
CA VAL A 19 -7.58 9.61 0.69
C VAL A 19 -8.09 8.51 1.59
N TYR A 20 -7.24 7.56 1.90
CA TYR A 20 -7.56 6.38 2.69
C TYR A 20 -6.98 6.50 4.11
N TYR A 21 -7.56 5.78 5.04
CA TYR A 21 -6.97 5.61 6.37
C TYR A 21 -5.83 4.60 6.28
N GLY A 22 -4.60 5.03 6.55
CA GLY A 22 -3.39 4.20 6.44
C GLY A 22 -3.01 3.49 7.75
N GLY A 23 -3.50 3.97 8.89
CA GLY A 23 -3.20 3.37 10.19
C GLY A 23 -3.17 4.38 11.35
N PRO A 24 -2.98 3.89 12.58
CA PRO A 24 -3.09 4.71 13.79
C PRO A 24 -1.86 5.59 14.07
N VAL A 25 -0.71 5.25 13.48
CA VAL A 25 0.55 5.98 13.74
C VAL A 25 0.64 7.19 12.83
N LEU A 26 1.07 8.33 13.37
CA LEU A 26 1.18 9.59 12.63
C LEU A 26 -0.11 9.93 11.87
N SER A 27 -1.26 9.84 12.53
CA SER A 27 -2.60 9.93 11.91
C SER A 27 -2.89 11.25 11.17
N SER A 28 -2.09 12.29 11.37
CA SER A 28 -2.13 13.57 10.65
C SER A 28 -1.12 13.68 9.50
N VAL A 29 -0.25 12.68 9.32
CA VAL A 29 0.76 12.68 8.27
C VAL A 29 0.21 12.01 7.03
N VAL A 30 0.38 12.66 5.89
CA VAL A 30 0.01 12.10 4.59
C VAL A 30 1.15 11.28 4.04
N GLY A 31 0.87 10.02 3.72
CA GLY A 31 1.76 9.14 2.97
C GLY A 31 1.22 8.87 1.58
N VAL A 32 2.11 8.69 0.62
CA VAL A 32 1.75 8.32 -0.75
C VAL A 32 2.53 7.09 -1.18
N LEU A 33 1.81 5.98 -1.40
CA LEU A 33 2.32 4.83 -2.14
C LEU A 33 2.12 5.12 -3.63
N HIS A 34 3.13 4.84 -4.46
CA HIS A 34 3.05 5.21 -5.87
C HIS A 34 3.94 4.37 -6.78
N SER A 35 3.64 4.38 -8.06
CA SER A 35 4.47 3.80 -9.12
C SER A 35 5.79 4.54 -9.28
N THR A 36 6.83 3.84 -9.72
CA THR A 36 8.23 4.29 -9.58
C THR A 36 8.76 5.13 -10.76
N GLU A 37 7.93 5.43 -11.75
CA GLU A 37 8.26 6.40 -12.80
C GLU A 37 8.35 7.83 -12.25
N TYR A 38 7.77 8.08 -11.07
CA TYR A 38 7.90 9.32 -10.33
C TYR A 38 8.76 9.10 -9.09
N ARG A 39 9.73 9.98 -8.85
CA ARG A 39 10.61 9.94 -7.67
C ARG A 39 10.97 11.34 -7.18
N LEU A 40 10.97 11.49 -5.87
CA LEU A 40 11.66 12.57 -5.16
C LEU A 40 12.91 12.02 -4.47
N VAL A 41 13.80 12.90 -4.04
CA VAL A 41 14.99 12.49 -3.26
C VAL A 41 14.59 11.78 -1.97
N SER A 42 13.46 12.17 -1.40
CA SER A 42 12.86 11.61 -0.17
C SER A 42 12.01 10.36 -0.40
N THR A 43 11.90 9.85 -1.62
CA THR A 43 11.13 8.62 -1.92
C THR A 43 11.88 7.39 -1.44
N ASN A 44 11.25 6.63 -0.55
CA ASN A 44 11.68 5.28 -0.20
C ASN A 44 11.15 4.27 -1.22
N THR A 45 11.96 3.30 -1.60
CA THR A 45 11.54 2.24 -2.53
C THR A 45 11.30 0.93 -1.79
N LEU A 46 10.17 0.29 -2.11
CA LEU A 46 9.69 -0.95 -1.53
C LEU A 46 9.55 -2.02 -2.63
N ALA A 47 9.34 -3.27 -2.24
CA ALA A 47 9.10 -4.40 -3.16
C ALA A 47 10.18 -4.47 -4.27
N GLU A 48 11.46 -4.50 -3.89
CA GLU A 48 12.60 -4.55 -4.82
C GLU A 48 12.63 -3.37 -5.82
N GLY A 49 12.19 -2.20 -5.38
CA GLY A 49 12.17 -1.00 -6.20
C GLY A 49 10.95 -0.83 -7.09
N LYS A 50 9.93 -1.68 -6.95
CA LYS A 50 8.69 -1.63 -7.76
C LYS A 50 7.66 -0.63 -7.25
N VAL A 51 7.74 -0.23 -5.97
CA VAL A 51 6.82 0.72 -5.34
C VAL A 51 7.61 1.83 -4.68
N GLY A 52 7.17 3.08 -4.85
CA GLY A 52 7.64 4.23 -4.10
C GLY A 52 6.74 4.53 -2.91
N PHE A 53 7.33 4.99 -1.81
CA PHE A 53 6.62 5.55 -0.67
C PHE A 53 7.22 6.91 -0.32
N THR A 54 6.38 7.94 -0.29
CA THR A 54 6.81 9.33 -0.10
C THR A 54 5.94 10.02 0.94
N LEU A 55 6.58 10.65 1.93
CA LEU A 55 5.95 11.51 2.94
C LEU A 55 6.09 13.01 2.63
N ASP A 56 6.83 13.36 1.60
CA ASP A 56 7.10 14.75 1.21
C ASP A 56 5.86 15.37 0.57
N SER A 57 5.41 16.50 1.10
CA SER A 57 4.25 17.24 0.61
C SER A 57 4.38 17.71 -0.85
N LYS A 58 5.61 17.75 -1.39
CA LYS A 58 5.84 18.08 -2.79
C LYS A 58 5.09 17.15 -3.75
N ILE A 59 5.01 15.84 -3.42
CA ILE A 59 4.24 14.90 -4.25
C ILE A 59 2.77 15.30 -4.35
N LEU A 60 2.18 15.79 -3.24
CA LEU A 60 0.80 16.27 -3.23
C LEU A 60 0.61 17.52 -4.08
N GLN A 61 1.59 18.43 -4.07
CA GLN A 61 1.58 19.62 -4.92
C GLN A 61 1.62 19.24 -6.40
N ASP A 62 2.46 18.27 -6.75
CA ASP A 62 2.59 17.81 -8.14
C ASP A 62 1.31 17.09 -8.58
N VAL A 63 0.72 16.23 -7.74
CA VAL A 63 -0.59 15.61 -7.98
C VAL A 63 -1.69 16.67 -8.16
N ALA A 64 -1.73 17.69 -7.30
CA ALA A 64 -2.72 18.75 -7.36
C ALA A 64 -2.65 19.56 -8.66
N ARG A 65 -1.47 19.65 -9.26
CA ARG A 65 -1.23 20.30 -10.57
C ARG A 65 -1.53 19.40 -11.76
N GLY A 66 -1.96 18.16 -11.51
CA GLY A 66 -2.24 17.15 -12.54
C GLY A 66 -0.97 16.44 -13.04
N GLY A 67 0.12 16.55 -12.30
CA GLY A 67 1.36 15.78 -12.46
C GLY A 67 1.45 14.67 -11.39
N GLY A 68 2.68 14.32 -11.01
CA GLY A 68 2.93 13.26 -10.02
C GLY A 68 2.84 11.86 -10.63
N PRO A 69 2.85 10.81 -9.80
CA PRO A 69 2.85 9.42 -10.26
C PRO A 69 1.53 9.04 -10.94
N LEU A 70 1.62 8.13 -11.91
CA LEU A 70 0.46 7.61 -12.64
C LEU A 70 -0.45 6.81 -11.70
N ASN A 71 0.14 5.86 -10.97
CA ASN A 71 -0.56 5.05 -9.98
C ASN A 71 -0.19 5.52 -8.58
N ARG A 72 -1.19 5.75 -7.73
CA ARG A 72 -0.97 6.26 -6.38
C ARG A 72 -2.11 5.93 -5.43
N ILE A 73 -1.74 5.73 -4.17
CA ILE A 73 -2.65 5.62 -3.02
C ILE A 73 -2.21 6.67 -2.02
N ILE A 74 -3.11 7.57 -1.66
CA ILE A 74 -2.86 8.61 -0.66
C ILE A 74 -3.47 8.15 0.66
N THR A 75 -2.67 8.14 1.73
CA THR A 75 -3.11 7.71 3.05
C THR A 75 -2.94 8.81 4.09
N LEU A 76 -3.78 8.78 5.12
CA LEU A 76 -3.57 9.46 6.38
C LEU A 76 -3.15 8.44 7.43
N GLY A 77 -2.00 8.70 8.06
CA GLY A 77 -1.39 7.77 8.99
C GLY A 77 -0.77 6.55 8.32
N MET A 78 -0.20 5.69 9.14
CA MET A 78 0.43 4.44 8.74
C MET A 78 0.40 3.43 9.88
N CYS A 79 0.67 2.17 9.57
CA CYS A 79 1.08 1.18 10.56
C CYS A 79 2.61 1.20 10.68
N SER A 80 3.12 0.94 11.87
CA SER A 80 4.54 0.76 12.11
C SER A 80 4.76 -0.30 13.18
N TRP A 81 5.85 -1.02 13.06
CA TRP A 81 6.26 -2.06 13.98
C TRP A 81 7.66 -1.75 14.49
N ASN A 82 7.95 -2.14 15.72
CA ASN A 82 9.33 -2.16 16.22
C ASN A 82 10.12 -3.27 15.50
N ALA A 83 11.44 -3.22 15.60
CA ALA A 83 12.29 -4.28 15.06
C ALA A 83 11.86 -5.65 15.60
N SER A 84 11.71 -6.62 14.71
CA SER A 84 11.25 -8.01 14.97
C SER A 84 9.80 -8.17 15.44
N GLN A 85 9.06 -7.09 15.68
CA GLN A 85 7.67 -7.19 16.15
C GLN A 85 6.76 -7.81 15.07
N LEU A 86 6.89 -7.39 13.81
CA LEU A 86 6.08 -7.92 12.73
C LEU A 86 6.39 -9.40 12.45
N GLU A 87 7.65 -9.76 12.51
CA GLU A 87 8.10 -11.15 12.37
C GLU A 87 7.53 -12.02 13.47
N GLU A 88 7.53 -11.55 14.72
CA GLU A 88 6.92 -12.26 15.85
C GLU A 88 5.41 -12.44 15.67
N GLU A 89 4.70 -11.42 15.19
CA GLU A 89 3.26 -11.52 14.91
C GLU A 89 2.96 -12.51 13.78
N ILE A 90 3.83 -12.62 12.78
CA ILE A 90 3.70 -13.58 11.67
C ILE A 90 3.97 -15.02 12.15
N GLU A 91 5.02 -15.23 12.94
CA GLU A 91 5.45 -16.55 13.39
C GLU A 91 4.59 -17.08 14.55
N HIS A 92 4.14 -16.18 15.42
CA HIS A 92 3.41 -16.51 16.65
C HIS A 92 2.13 -15.72 16.80
N PRO A 93 1.12 -15.91 15.91
CA PRO A 93 -0.13 -15.18 16.00
C PRO A 93 -0.84 -15.52 17.32
N HIS A 94 -1.28 -14.49 18.04
CA HIS A 94 -1.97 -14.65 19.33
C HIS A 94 -3.26 -15.47 19.22
N THR A 95 -3.92 -15.41 18.08
CA THR A 95 -5.08 -16.24 17.73
C THR A 95 -5.08 -16.54 16.23
N PRO A 96 -5.72 -17.63 15.77
CA PRO A 96 -5.87 -17.91 14.34
C PRO A 96 -6.54 -16.77 13.56
N ALA A 97 -7.42 -16.01 14.20
CA ALA A 97 -8.09 -14.87 13.59
C ALA A 97 -7.19 -13.64 13.39
N MET A 98 -6.01 -13.63 14.02
CA MET A 98 -5.01 -12.57 13.91
C MET A 98 -3.79 -13.00 13.06
N SER A 99 -3.93 -14.07 12.29
CA SER A 99 -2.86 -14.56 11.42
C SER A 99 -2.64 -13.63 10.24
N TRP A 100 -1.38 -13.41 9.90
CA TRP A 100 -0.97 -12.68 8.72
C TRP A 100 -1.03 -13.56 7.48
N LEU A 101 -1.50 -12.98 6.38
CA LEU A 101 -1.40 -13.58 5.06
C LEU A 101 -0.40 -12.76 4.23
N MET A 102 0.66 -13.41 3.78
CA MET A 102 1.63 -12.81 2.88
C MET A 102 1.27 -13.11 1.43
N VAL A 103 1.30 -12.09 0.59
CA VAL A 103 1.02 -12.16 -0.84
C VAL A 103 2.14 -11.44 -1.56
N ASP A 104 2.67 -12.03 -2.63
CA ASP A 104 3.66 -11.38 -3.46
C ASP A 104 3.12 -10.08 -4.05
N TYR A 105 4.02 -9.11 -4.23
CA TYR A 105 3.66 -7.84 -4.85
C TYR A 105 3.10 -8.05 -6.26
N ASP A 106 1.96 -7.45 -6.49
CA ASP A 106 1.33 -7.36 -7.81
C ASP A 106 0.78 -5.94 -7.99
N GLU A 107 1.18 -5.28 -9.09
CA GLU A 107 0.81 -3.88 -9.33
C GLU A 107 -0.71 -3.69 -9.48
N LYS A 108 -1.39 -4.65 -10.12
CA LYS A 108 -2.84 -4.60 -10.26
C LYS A 108 -3.56 -4.79 -8.93
N LEU A 109 -3.00 -5.64 -8.06
CA LEU A 109 -3.55 -5.83 -6.71
C LEU A 109 -3.42 -4.56 -5.89
N VAL A 110 -2.28 -3.87 -5.97
CA VAL A 110 -2.03 -2.67 -5.18
C VAL A 110 -2.74 -1.46 -5.76
N PHE A 111 -2.69 -1.23 -7.07
CA PHE A 111 -3.17 0.01 -7.69
C PHE A 111 -4.41 -0.16 -8.58
N GLY A 112 -4.64 -1.35 -9.13
CA GLY A 112 -5.62 -1.55 -10.19
C GLY A 112 -7.07 -1.67 -9.74
N GLN A 113 -7.33 -1.80 -8.45
CA GLN A 113 -8.67 -2.09 -7.93
C GLN A 113 -9.32 -0.92 -7.18
N LEU A 114 -8.61 0.21 -7.05
CA LEU A 114 -9.02 1.29 -6.13
C LEU A 114 -10.18 2.16 -6.65
N GLU A 115 -10.49 2.11 -7.93
CA GLU A 115 -11.57 2.96 -8.50
C GLU A 115 -12.95 2.29 -8.42
N ASP A 116 -13.04 0.95 -8.51
CA ASP A 116 -14.33 0.24 -8.60
C ASP A 116 -14.46 -0.98 -7.67
N ALA A 117 -13.39 -1.46 -7.02
CA ALA A 117 -13.44 -2.67 -6.20
C ALA A 117 -13.98 -2.40 -4.79
N LYS A 118 -14.81 -3.30 -4.32
CA LYS A 118 -15.19 -3.36 -2.92
C LYS A 118 -14.01 -3.90 -2.08
N PRO A 119 -13.83 -3.44 -0.83
CA PRO A 119 -12.78 -3.97 0.06
C PRO A 119 -12.77 -5.49 0.18
N ASP A 120 -13.95 -6.11 0.16
CA ASP A 120 -14.11 -7.56 0.26
C ASP A 120 -13.53 -8.29 -0.96
N ASP A 121 -13.66 -7.73 -2.17
CA ASP A 121 -13.12 -8.32 -3.41
C ASP A 121 -11.58 -8.37 -3.37
N ILE A 122 -10.94 -7.33 -2.82
CA ILE A 122 -9.49 -7.26 -2.65
C ILE A 122 -9.02 -8.31 -1.63
N TRP A 123 -9.74 -8.44 -0.53
CA TRP A 123 -9.45 -9.45 0.49
C TRP A 123 -9.55 -10.87 -0.07
N GLU A 124 -10.63 -11.20 -0.78
CA GLU A 124 -10.84 -12.51 -1.41
C GLU A 124 -9.73 -12.84 -2.42
N ASP A 125 -9.28 -11.87 -3.23
CA ASP A 125 -8.17 -12.07 -4.16
C ASP A 125 -6.85 -12.32 -3.41
N CYS A 126 -6.56 -11.56 -2.35
CA CYS A 126 -5.40 -11.79 -1.49
C CYS A 126 -5.40 -13.19 -0.87
N VAL A 127 -6.52 -13.62 -0.29
CA VAL A 127 -6.66 -14.96 0.29
C VAL A 127 -6.44 -16.04 -0.77
N SER A 128 -7.06 -15.90 -1.93
CA SER A 128 -6.92 -16.85 -3.03
C SER A 128 -5.47 -16.98 -3.52
N ARG A 129 -4.72 -15.89 -3.57
CA ARG A 129 -3.30 -15.85 -3.94
C ARG A 129 -2.43 -16.51 -2.88
N ALA A 130 -2.65 -16.20 -1.61
CA ALA A 130 -1.90 -16.78 -0.49
C ALA A 130 -2.08 -18.30 -0.42
N VAL A 131 -3.32 -18.81 -0.62
CA VAL A 131 -3.61 -20.24 -0.65
C VAL A 131 -2.92 -20.93 -1.82
N ARG A 132 -2.95 -20.35 -3.02
CA ARG A 132 -2.26 -20.91 -4.20
C ARG A 132 -0.76 -21.00 -4.01
N SER A 133 -0.12 -19.95 -3.47
CA SER A 133 1.30 -19.92 -3.20
C SER A 133 1.71 -21.04 -2.23
N LYS A 134 0.99 -21.18 -1.11
CA LYS A 134 1.22 -22.26 -0.15
C LYS A 134 1.03 -23.66 -0.74
N THR A 135 0.00 -23.85 -1.56
CA THR A 135 -0.27 -25.14 -2.22
C THR A 135 0.86 -25.50 -3.18
N GLN A 136 1.37 -24.55 -3.96
CA GLN A 136 2.50 -24.77 -4.86
C GLN A 136 3.79 -25.12 -4.10
N GLU A 137 4.05 -24.46 -2.96
CA GLU A 137 5.20 -24.75 -2.10
C GLU A 137 5.14 -26.18 -1.55
N ILE A 138 3.99 -26.61 -1.04
CA ILE A 138 3.78 -27.97 -0.52
C ILE A 138 3.96 -28.99 -1.66
N THR A 139 3.32 -28.77 -2.81
CA THR A 139 3.41 -29.67 -3.97
C THR A 139 4.86 -29.80 -4.44
N SER A 140 5.60 -28.70 -4.51
CA SER A 140 7.00 -28.71 -4.94
C SER A 140 7.94 -29.45 -3.96
N LYS A 141 7.59 -29.52 -2.68
CA LYS A 141 8.33 -30.29 -1.66
C LYS A 141 8.01 -31.77 -1.72
N VAL A 142 6.76 -32.14 -2.00
CA VAL A 142 6.30 -33.55 -2.04
C VAL A 142 6.78 -34.29 -3.29
N PHE A 143 6.99 -33.60 -4.40
CA PHE A 143 7.40 -34.22 -5.69
C PHE A 143 8.89 -34.01 -6.01
N LYS A 144 9.73 -33.59 -5.06
CA LYS A 144 11.18 -33.49 -5.22
C LYS A 144 11.96 -34.71 -4.70
N ASP A 145 11.27 -35.72 -4.20
CA ASP A 145 11.78 -37.07 -3.89
C ASP A 145 11.38 -38.02 -5.05
#